data_e07620a0b2629edf204fa74dcf8377a3
#
_entry.id   e07620a0b2629edf204fa74dcf8377a3
#
_cell.length_a   1.000
_cell.length_b   1.000
_cell.length_c   1.000
_cell.angle_alpha   90.00
_cell.angle_beta   90.00
_cell.angle_gamma   90.00
#
_symmetry.space_group_name_H-M   'P 1'
#
loop_
_entity.id
_entity.type
_entity.pdbx_description
1 polymer ?
#
loop_
_entity_poly.entity_id
_entity_poly.type
_entity_poly.pdbx_seq_one_letter_code
_entity_poly.pdbx_strand_id
1 'polypeptide(L)'
;GLTLGFGLTVQAAERRLAFRPYAAYGTSDGRLTGRLVVELGLGTNTLSLGAGRRVQDVSDFLVTAPVVNSITSQEVGQDYGDYALVDWVRAGLRRPVADRTALSLAVALETSHDMAVTATPARGSYRANPALGAGQYTLATLALTREAAGMAARHDLSGELALEGGSGPTDYFRAS
;
A
#
# COMPACT_ATOMS: atom_id res chain seq x y z
N GLY A 1 -0.65 18.59 -3.62
CA GLY A 1 0.75 18.67 -3.18
C GLY A 1 1.64 17.69 -3.93
N LEU A 2 2.94 17.86 -3.86
CA LEU A 2 3.92 16.98 -4.44
C LEU A 2 4.44 16.03 -3.37
N THR A 3 4.58 14.74 -3.68
CA THR A 3 5.27 13.77 -2.83
C THR A 3 6.60 13.40 -3.49
N LEU A 4 7.69 13.62 -2.79
CA LEU A 4 9.03 13.25 -3.22
C LEU A 4 9.46 12.02 -2.44
N GLY A 5 9.81 10.94 -3.15
CA GLY A 5 10.21 9.68 -2.54
C GLY A 5 11.47 9.11 -3.15
N PHE A 6 12.23 8.41 -2.33
CA PHE A 6 13.42 7.68 -2.70
C PHE A 6 13.39 6.27 -2.14
N GLY A 7 13.75 5.31 -2.95
CA GLY A 7 13.87 3.91 -2.54
C GLY A 7 15.06 3.25 -3.21
N LEU A 8 15.61 2.25 -2.55
CA LEU A 8 16.69 1.44 -3.10
C LEU A 8 16.45 -0.05 -2.80
N THR A 9 17.11 -0.91 -3.55
CA THR A 9 17.15 -2.35 -3.28
C THR A 9 18.59 -2.76 -3.13
N VAL A 10 18.95 -3.30 -1.96
CA VAL A 10 20.25 -3.87 -1.67
C VAL A 10 20.11 -5.39 -1.60
N GLN A 11 20.88 -6.11 -2.38
CA GLN A 11 20.89 -7.58 -2.38
C GLN A 11 22.21 -8.10 -1.79
N ALA A 12 22.13 -9.12 -0.96
CA ALA A 12 23.25 -9.78 -0.30
C ALA A 12 23.08 -11.31 -0.36
N ALA A 13 24.08 -12.04 0.11
CA ALA A 13 24.08 -13.50 0.22
C ALA A 13 23.61 -14.18 -1.09
N GLU A 14 24.28 -13.89 -2.21
CA GLU A 14 23.97 -14.44 -3.53
C GLU A 14 22.51 -14.19 -3.96
N ARG A 15 21.98 -13.02 -3.62
CA ARG A 15 20.61 -12.58 -3.87
C ARG A 15 19.54 -13.28 -3.04
N ARG A 16 19.92 -14.06 -2.03
CA ARG A 16 18.94 -14.68 -1.11
C ARG A 16 18.39 -13.71 -0.09
N LEU A 17 19.10 -12.61 0.16
CA LEU A 17 18.67 -11.58 1.09
C LEU A 17 18.53 -10.25 0.34
N ALA A 18 17.37 -9.60 0.45
CA ALA A 18 17.13 -8.29 -0.11
C ALA A 18 16.61 -7.32 0.96
N PHE A 19 17.12 -6.09 0.93
CA PHE A 19 16.66 -4.97 1.76
C PHE A 19 16.07 -3.92 0.83
N ARG A 20 14.86 -3.47 1.13
CA ARG A 20 14.12 -2.48 0.32
C ARG A 20 13.64 -1.31 1.18
N PRO A 21 14.53 -0.42 1.60
CA PRO A 21 14.13 0.82 2.24
C PRO A 21 13.49 1.78 1.24
N TYR A 22 12.50 2.51 1.72
CA TYR A 22 11.84 3.60 0.99
C TYR A 22 11.48 4.69 1.97
N ALA A 23 11.66 5.95 1.59
CA ALA A 23 11.21 7.13 2.32
C ALA A 23 10.60 8.13 1.35
N ALA A 24 9.55 8.82 1.77
CA ALA A 24 8.90 9.87 1.00
C ALA A 24 8.44 11.01 1.90
N TYR A 25 8.47 12.21 1.35
CA TYR A 25 8.03 13.43 2.02
C TYR A 25 6.95 14.13 1.19
N GLY A 26 5.81 14.39 1.82
CA GLY A 26 4.72 15.16 1.26
C GLY A 26 4.94 16.65 1.50
N THR A 27 5.01 17.46 0.44
CA THR A 27 5.31 18.89 0.57
C THR A 27 4.13 19.72 1.06
N SER A 28 2.90 19.23 0.85
CA SER A 28 1.68 19.96 1.24
C SER A 28 1.25 19.67 2.69
N ASP A 29 1.57 18.50 3.20
CA ASP A 29 1.20 18.07 4.55
C ASP A 29 2.37 17.97 5.52
N GLY A 30 3.61 18.18 5.02
CA GLY A 30 4.84 18.15 5.81
C GLY A 30 5.15 16.76 6.39
N ARG A 31 4.60 15.69 5.84
CA ARG A 31 4.67 14.35 6.43
C ARG A 31 5.77 13.50 5.81
N LEU A 32 6.48 12.81 6.69
CA LEU A 32 7.41 11.77 6.31
C LEU A 32 6.70 10.41 6.40
N THR A 33 6.75 9.67 5.32
CA THR A 33 6.30 8.27 5.21
C THR A 33 7.47 7.41 4.77
N GLY A 34 7.36 6.11 4.98
CA GLY A 34 8.42 5.21 4.54
C GLY A 34 8.20 3.78 4.98
N ARG A 35 9.06 2.90 4.46
CA ARG A 35 9.04 1.49 4.82
C ARG A 35 10.41 0.86 4.69
N LEU A 36 10.62 -0.20 5.44
CA LEU A 36 11.70 -1.15 5.23
C LEU A 36 11.06 -2.52 5.01
N VAL A 37 11.45 -3.20 3.94
CA VAL A 37 11.09 -4.60 3.70
C VAL A 37 12.37 -5.40 3.57
N VAL A 38 12.44 -6.52 4.29
CA VAL A 38 13.51 -7.52 4.20
C VAL A 38 12.93 -8.78 3.61
N GLU A 39 13.55 -9.33 2.58
CA GLU A 39 13.13 -10.56 1.94
C GLU A 39 14.24 -11.60 2.06
N LEU A 40 13.89 -12.83 2.41
CA LEU A 40 14.79 -13.97 2.52
C LEU A 40 14.31 -15.11 1.60
N GLY A 41 15.15 -15.48 0.62
CA GLY A 41 14.92 -16.62 -0.26
C GLY A 41 15.20 -17.94 0.46
N LEU A 42 14.19 -18.81 0.54
CA LEU A 42 14.23 -20.14 1.15
C LEU A 42 13.89 -21.20 0.09
N GLY A 43 14.87 -21.59 -0.69
CA GLY A 43 14.66 -22.44 -1.87
C GLY A 43 13.81 -21.69 -2.91
N THR A 44 12.64 -22.23 -3.25
CA THR A 44 11.69 -21.57 -4.16
C THR A 44 10.79 -20.54 -3.46
N ASN A 45 10.74 -20.54 -2.14
CA ASN A 45 9.88 -19.64 -1.36
C ASN A 45 10.62 -18.34 -1.04
N THR A 46 9.87 -17.28 -0.77
CA THR A 46 10.38 -16.02 -0.24
C THR A 46 9.63 -15.68 1.04
N LEU A 47 10.36 -15.54 2.13
CA LEU A 47 9.86 -14.97 3.38
C LEU A 47 10.10 -13.46 3.34
N SER A 48 9.12 -12.68 3.76
CA SER A 48 9.25 -11.22 3.86
C SER A 48 8.87 -10.74 5.25
N LEU A 49 9.59 -9.74 5.74
CA LEU A 49 9.25 -8.98 6.93
C LEU A 49 9.35 -7.50 6.59
N GLY A 50 8.32 -6.74 6.90
CA GLY A 50 8.29 -5.32 6.61
C GLY A 50 7.66 -4.52 7.73
N ALA A 51 8.08 -3.27 7.83
CA ALA A 51 7.46 -2.29 8.71
C ALA A 51 7.51 -0.92 8.05
N GLY A 52 6.56 -0.06 8.39
CA GLY A 52 6.54 1.28 7.83
C GLY A 52 5.36 2.10 8.26
N ARG A 53 5.33 3.30 7.67
CA ARG A 53 4.26 4.27 7.78
C ARG A 53 3.83 4.70 6.40
N ARG A 54 2.52 4.70 6.13
CA ARG A 54 1.94 5.12 4.85
C ARG A 54 0.69 5.97 5.06
N VAL A 55 0.42 6.83 4.09
CA VAL A 55 -0.93 7.38 3.91
C VAL A 55 -1.72 6.36 3.10
N GLN A 56 -2.87 6.01 3.57
CA GLN A 56 -3.78 5.07 2.92
C GLN A 56 -5.11 5.76 2.64
N ASP A 57 -5.58 5.63 1.39
CA ASP A 57 -6.96 5.95 1.04
C ASP A 57 -7.84 4.81 1.55
N VAL A 58 -8.81 5.14 2.36
CA VAL A 58 -9.74 4.20 3.00
C VAL A 58 -11.18 4.43 2.53
N SER A 59 -11.37 5.21 1.46
CA SER A 59 -12.68 5.40 0.85
C SER A 59 -13.24 4.06 0.36
N ASP A 60 -14.51 3.82 0.64
CA ASP A 60 -15.21 2.59 0.22
C ASP A 60 -15.38 2.50 -1.31
N PHE A 61 -15.30 3.63 -2.00
CA PHE A 61 -15.48 3.69 -3.45
C PHE A 61 -14.42 4.56 -4.11
N LEU A 62 -13.81 4.02 -5.16
CA LEU A 62 -12.98 4.80 -6.08
C LEU A 62 -13.93 5.70 -6.92
N VAL A 63 -14.26 6.87 -6.41
CA VAL A 63 -15.17 7.81 -7.08
C VAL A 63 -14.52 8.39 -8.34
N THR A 64 -13.19 8.43 -8.38
CA THR A 64 -12.46 9.13 -9.44
C THR A 64 -11.08 8.51 -9.65
N ALA A 65 -10.58 8.49 -10.89
CA ALA A 65 -9.22 8.07 -11.17
C ALA A 65 -8.20 8.92 -10.38
N PRO A 66 -7.13 8.33 -9.82
CA PRO A 66 -6.18 9.05 -8.96
C PRO A 66 -5.62 10.33 -9.57
N VAL A 67 -5.36 10.35 -10.89
CA VAL A 67 -4.87 11.54 -11.61
C VAL A 67 -5.93 12.65 -11.64
N VAL A 68 -7.19 12.30 -11.89
CA VAL A 68 -8.29 13.27 -11.91
C VAL A 68 -8.52 13.81 -10.51
N ASN A 69 -8.52 12.95 -9.47
CA ASN A 69 -8.64 13.39 -8.08
C ASN A 69 -7.51 14.35 -7.70
N SER A 70 -6.27 14.08 -8.12
CA SER A 70 -5.13 14.97 -7.87
C SER A 70 -5.30 16.35 -8.49
N ILE A 71 -5.82 16.43 -9.72
CA ILE A 71 -6.06 17.70 -10.40
C ILE A 71 -7.22 18.46 -9.75
N THR A 72 -8.36 17.81 -9.53
CA THR A 72 -9.54 18.44 -8.94
C THR A 72 -9.29 18.89 -7.50
N SER A 73 -8.52 18.12 -6.73
CA SER A 73 -8.16 18.52 -5.38
C SER A 73 -7.28 19.76 -5.34
N GLN A 74 -6.30 19.88 -6.24
CA GLN A 74 -5.40 21.03 -6.28
C GLN A 74 -6.09 22.31 -6.77
N GLU A 75 -6.90 22.21 -7.81
CA GLU A 75 -7.46 23.38 -8.48
C GLU A 75 -8.73 23.91 -7.79
N VAL A 76 -9.59 23.03 -7.31
CA VAL A 76 -10.93 23.41 -6.80
C VAL A 76 -11.23 22.93 -5.38
N GLY A 77 -10.29 22.27 -4.72
CA GLY A 77 -10.46 21.76 -3.36
C GLY A 77 -11.42 20.57 -3.24
N GLN A 78 -11.72 19.90 -4.36
CA GLN A 78 -12.56 18.72 -4.38
C GLN A 78 -11.67 17.46 -4.27
N ASP A 79 -11.43 17.02 -3.06
CA ASP A 79 -10.78 15.74 -2.76
C ASP A 79 -11.83 14.72 -2.34
N TYR A 80 -11.91 13.63 -3.09
CA TYR A 80 -12.89 12.57 -2.86
C TYR A 80 -12.32 11.42 -2.02
N GLY A 81 -11.02 11.44 -1.70
CA GLY A 81 -10.37 10.46 -0.87
C GLY A 81 -10.60 10.71 0.61
N ASP A 82 -10.74 9.64 1.37
CA ASP A 82 -10.68 9.62 2.82
C ASP A 82 -9.35 8.99 3.24
N TYR A 83 -8.53 9.72 3.99
CA TYR A 83 -7.15 9.31 4.24
C TYR A 83 -6.91 9.02 5.70
N ALA A 84 -6.17 7.95 5.97
CA ALA A 84 -5.61 7.62 7.26
C ALA A 84 -4.10 7.52 7.20
N LEU A 85 -3.43 7.82 8.31
CA LEU A 85 -2.02 7.51 8.49
C LEU A 85 -1.92 6.14 9.15
N VAL A 86 -1.23 5.21 8.52
CA VAL A 86 -1.16 3.81 8.98
C VAL A 86 0.28 3.44 9.27
N ASP A 87 0.55 3.08 10.53
CA ASP A 87 1.76 2.37 10.93
C ASP A 87 1.51 0.87 10.81
N TRP A 88 2.44 0.13 10.23
CA TRP A 88 2.24 -1.28 9.99
C TRP A 88 3.51 -2.11 10.18
N VAL A 89 3.31 -3.35 10.61
CA VAL A 89 4.30 -4.43 10.57
C VAL A 89 3.65 -5.61 9.85
N ARG A 90 4.34 -6.22 8.91
CA ARG A 90 3.83 -7.32 8.09
C ARG A 90 4.86 -8.43 7.94
N ALA A 91 4.44 -9.68 8.11
CA ALA A 91 5.18 -10.87 7.73
C ALA A 91 4.45 -11.57 6.59
N GLY A 92 5.20 -12.10 5.61
CA GLY A 92 4.61 -12.75 4.45
C GLY A 92 5.45 -13.91 3.94
N LEU A 93 4.79 -14.88 3.33
CA LEU A 93 5.39 -16.00 2.62
C LEU A 93 4.84 -16.00 1.19
N ARG A 94 5.73 -15.99 0.21
CA ARG A 94 5.40 -16.12 -1.21
C ARG A 94 5.96 -17.43 -1.74
N ARG A 95 5.14 -18.21 -2.45
CA ARG A 95 5.49 -19.46 -3.08
C ARG A 95 5.09 -19.45 -4.56
N PRO A 96 6.01 -19.65 -5.51
CA PRO A 96 5.67 -19.95 -6.89
C PRO A 96 4.90 -21.26 -6.96
N VAL A 97 3.75 -21.26 -7.65
CA VAL A 97 2.88 -22.44 -7.82
C VAL A 97 2.79 -22.88 -9.28
N ALA A 98 3.05 -21.97 -10.20
CA ALA A 98 3.17 -22.25 -11.64
C ALA A 98 4.08 -21.22 -12.29
N ASP A 99 4.31 -21.35 -13.61
CA ASP A 99 5.06 -20.34 -14.36
C ASP A 99 4.41 -18.96 -14.18
N ARG A 100 5.20 -18.00 -13.68
CA ARG A 100 4.78 -16.62 -13.41
C ARG A 100 3.59 -16.47 -12.45
N THR A 101 3.21 -17.54 -11.76
CA THR A 101 2.10 -17.53 -10.81
C THR A 101 2.61 -17.84 -9.41
N ALA A 102 2.27 -17.03 -8.43
CA ALA A 102 2.66 -17.21 -7.05
C ALA A 102 1.47 -17.08 -6.10
N LEU A 103 1.46 -17.93 -5.10
CA LEU A 103 0.58 -17.83 -3.94
C LEU A 103 1.31 -17.08 -2.83
N SER A 104 0.65 -16.11 -2.22
CA SER A 104 1.17 -15.33 -1.11
C SER A 104 0.23 -15.41 0.08
N LEU A 105 0.79 -15.62 1.26
CA LEU A 105 0.11 -15.51 2.55
C LEU A 105 0.81 -14.44 3.36
N ALA A 106 0.07 -13.55 3.98
CA ALA A 106 0.65 -12.54 4.86
C ALA A 106 -0.23 -12.27 6.07
N VAL A 107 0.42 -11.86 7.16
CA VAL A 107 -0.23 -11.31 8.34
C VAL A 107 0.37 -9.94 8.63
N ALA A 108 -0.47 -9.01 9.09
CA ALA A 108 -0.03 -7.68 9.45
C ALA A 108 -0.71 -7.20 10.74
N LEU A 109 0.01 -6.35 11.46
CA LEU A 109 -0.53 -5.51 12.52
C LEU A 109 -0.47 -4.08 12.01
N GLU A 110 -1.60 -3.41 12.02
CA GLU A 110 -1.73 -2.03 11.56
C GLU A 110 -2.31 -1.16 12.68
N THR A 111 -1.75 0.04 12.84
CA THR A 111 -2.31 1.07 13.71
C THR A 111 -2.73 2.24 12.83
N SER A 112 -4.03 2.46 12.75
CA SER A 112 -4.63 3.57 11.99
C SER A 112 -4.73 4.80 12.88
N HIS A 113 -4.36 5.95 12.33
CA HIS A 113 -4.45 7.26 12.96
C HIS A 113 -5.28 8.17 12.06
N ASP A 114 -6.16 8.96 12.67
CA ASP A 114 -6.88 10.00 11.95
C ASP A 114 -5.91 11.01 11.33
N MET A 115 -6.25 11.48 10.15
CA MET A 115 -5.42 12.39 9.39
C MET A 115 -6.13 13.72 9.18
N ALA A 116 -5.64 14.79 9.82
CA ALA A 116 -6.12 16.12 9.55
C ALA A 116 -5.67 16.59 8.15
N VAL A 117 -6.55 17.28 7.45
CA VAL A 117 -6.24 17.98 6.21
C VAL A 117 -5.47 19.26 6.56
N THR A 118 -4.22 19.36 6.11
CA THR A 118 -3.33 20.52 6.37
C THR A 118 -3.02 21.30 5.09
N ALA A 119 -3.31 20.73 3.93
CA ALA A 119 -3.10 21.38 2.64
C ALA A 119 -4.20 22.41 2.36
N THR A 120 -3.85 23.45 1.56
CA THR A 120 -4.79 24.46 1.08
C THR A 120 -4.85 24.36 -0.43
N PRO A 121 -6.05 24.21 -1.05
CA PRO A 121 -6.18 24.22 -2.50
C PRO A 121 -6.00 25.61 -3.08
N ALA A 122 -5.78 25.71 -4.40
CA ALA A 122 -5.72 26.99 -5.10
C ALA A 122 -7.04 27.76 -5.02
N ARG A 123 -8.17 27.06 -5.01
CA ARG A 123 -9.52 27.60 -4.85
C ARG A 123 -10.38 26.67 -4.01
N GLY A 124 -11.34 27.23 -3.29
CA GLY A 124 -12.26 26.44 -2.44
C GLY A 124 -11.65 26.05 -1.09
N SER A 125 -12.15 24.97 -0.54
CA SER A 125 -11.67 24.39 0.73
C SER A 125 -11.78 22.88 0.67
N TYR A 126 -10.81 22.18 1.27
CA TYR A 126 -10.91 20.72 1.40
C TYR A 126 -12.00 20.33 2.38
N ARG A 127 -12.66 19.22 2.09
CA ARG A 127 -13.49 18.50 3.05
C ARG A 127 -12.59 17.97 4.18
N ALA A 128 -13.04 18.07 5.41
CA ALA A 128 -12.36 17.40 6.51
C ALA A 128 -12.41 15.88 6.29
N ASN A 129 -11.32 15.18 6.53
CA ASN A 129 -11.35 13.73 6.60
C ASN A 129 -12.30 13.31 7.73
N PRO A 130 -13.18 12.33 7.50
CA PRO A 130 -13.97 11.77 8.57
C PRO A 130 -13.06 11.10 9.61
N ALA A 131 -13.50 11.06 10.86
CA ALA A 131 -12.85 10.23 11.87
C ALA A 131 -13.13 8.76 11.54
N LEU A 132 -12.14 8.08 10.98
CA LEU A 132 -12.28 6.73 10.43
C LEU A 132 -12.05 5.63 11.48
N GLY A 133 -12.04 6.00 12.76
CA GLY A 133 -11.78 5.08 13.85
C GLY A 133 -10.30 4.74 13.96
N ALA A 134 -9.54 5.61 14.65
CA ALA A 134 -8.20 5.28 15.09
C ALA A 134 -8.24 3.95 15.86
N GLY A 135 -7.34 3.02 15.53
CA GLY A 135 -7.35 1.71 16.18
C GLY A 135 -6.29 0.77 15.66
N GLN A 136 -6.21 -0.38 16.32
CA GLN A 136 -5.31 -1.45 15.90
C GLN A 136 -6.10 -2.52 15.14
N TYR A 137 -5.55 -2.99 14.05
CA TYR A 137 -6.09 -4.05 13.21
C TYR A 137 -5.08 -5.16 13.04
N THR A 138 -5.57 -6.38 13.11
CA THR A 138 -4.82 -7.58 12.70
C THR A 138 -5.38 -8.04 11.37
N LEU A 139 -4.52 -8.14 10.37
CA LEU A 139 -4.90 -8.49 9.00
C LEU A 139 -4.32 -9.83 8.61
N ALA A 140 -5.08 -10.61 7.85
CA ALA A 140 -4.62 -11.80 7.16
C ALA A 140 -4.97 -11.67 5.68
N THR A 141 -3.99 -11.86 4.80
CA THR A 141 -4.16 -11.74 3.35
C THR A 141 -3.71 -13.03 2.68
N LEU A 142 -4.55 -13.56 1.78
CA LEU A 142 -4.20 -14.62 0.85
C LEU A 142 -4.33 -14.04 -0.57
N ALA A 143 -3.27 -14.14 -1.37
CA ALA A 143 -3.27 -13.61 -2.73
C ALA A 143 -2.68 -14.60 -3.73
N LEU A 144 -3.30 -14.67 -4.91
CA LEU A 144 -2.78 -15.35 -6.07
C LEU A 144 -2.42 -14.30 -7.12
N THR A 145 -1.14 -14.21 -7.45
CA THR A 145 -0.62 -13.21 -8.39
C THR A 145 -0.09 -13.88 -9.64
N ARG A 146 -0.43 -13.36 -10.81
CA ARG A 146 0.16 -13.75 -12.09
C ARG A 146 0.86 -12.55 -12.73
N GLU A 147 2.14 -12.69 -13.02
CA GLU A 147 2.96 -11.66 -13.65
C GLU A 147 2.88 -11.77 -15.19
N ALA A 148 2.88 -10.62 -15.88
CA ALA A 148 2.94 -10.59 -17.34
C ALA A 148 4.28 -11.14 -17.88
N ALA A 149 4.26 -11.72 -19.09
CA ALA A 149 5.46 -12.27 -19.75
C ALA A 149 6.44 -11.21 -20.28
N GLY A 150 6.18 -9.93 -20.03
CA GLY A 150 6.94 -8.81 -20.55
C GLY A 150 6.32 -8.20 -21.81
N MET A 151 6.87 -7.09 -22.28
CA MET A 151 6.29 -6.26 -23.35
C MET A 151 6.20 -6.95 -24.72
N ALA A 152 6.85 -8.10 -24.93
CA ALA A 152 6.84 -8.82 -26.20
C ALA A 152 5.66 -9.81 -26.36
N ALA A 153 4.94 -10.12 -25.29
CA ALA A 153 3.83 -11.06 -25.33
C ALA A 153 2.52 -10.34 -25.69
N ARG A 154 2.04 -10.54 -26.91
CA ARG A 154 0.81 -9.88 -27.43
C ARG A 154 -0.48 -10.26 -26.70
N HIS A 155 -0.50 -11.33 -25.89
CA HIS A 155 -1.69 -11.85 -25.22
C HIS A 155 -1.33 -12.45 -23.86
N ASP A 156 -0.74 -11.66 -22.96
CA ASP A 156 -0.46 -12.15 -21.62
C ASP A 156 -1.39 -11.50 -20.58
N LEU A 157 -2.03 -12.36 -19.80
CA LEU A 157 -2.89 -11.94 -18.71
C LEU A 157 -2.05 -11.81 -17.45
N SER A 158 -1.99 -10.63 -16.91
CA SER A 158 -1.51 -10.38 -15.54
C SER A 158 -2.66 -9.98 -14.63
N GLY A 159 -2.57 -10.32 -13.37
CA GLY A 159 -3.61 -9.95 -12.42
C GLY A 159 -3.30 -10.47 -11.02
N GLU A 160 -4.07 -9.97 -10.07
CA GLU A 160 -4.07 -10.41 -8.69
C GLU A 160 -5.49 -10.69 -8.26
N LEU A 161 -5.68 -11.81 -7.55
CA LEU A 161 -6.86 -12.10 -6.78
C LEU A 161 -6.44 -12.15 -5.32
N ALA A 162 -6.99 -11.29 -4.49
CA ALA A 162 -6.68 -11.25 -3.08
C ALA A 162 -7.92 -11.37 -2.21
N LEU A 163 -7.77 -12.09 -1.09
CA LEU A 163 -8.73 -12.17 -0.01
C LEU A 163 -8.06 -11.63 1.25
N GLU A 164 -8.71 -10.68 1.90
CA GLU A 164 -8.21 -10.08 3.13
C GLU A 164 -9.30 -10.08 4.19
N GLY A 165 -8.94 -10.55 5.38
CA GLY A 165 -9.75 -10.44 6.58
C GLY A 165 -9.03 -9.56 7.59
N GLY A 166 -9.76 -8.63 8.20
CA GLY A 166 -9.25 -7.74 9.24
C GLY A 166 -10.10 -7.83 10.51
N SER A 167 -9.43 -7.86 11.66
CA SER A 167 -10.07 -7.80 12.98
C SER A 167 -9.49 -6.63 13.77
N GLY A 168 -10.37 -5.81 14.36
CA GLY A 168 -10.00 -4.60 15.07
C GLY A 168 -11.21 -3.90 15.66
N PRO A 169 -11.26 -2.57 15.67
CA PRO A 169 -12.45 -1.81 16.06
C PRO A 169 -13.70 -2.19 15.27
N THR A 170 -13.51 -2.59 14.02
CA THR A 170 -14.52 -3.22 13.16
C THR A 170 -13.88 -4.39 12.43
N ASP A 171 -14.58 -5.52 12.41
CA ASP A 171 -14.16 -6.67 11.62
C ASP A 171 -14.63 -6.49 10.18
N TYR A 172 -13.80 -6.89 9.22
CA TYR A 172 -14.16 -6.83 7.81
C TYR A 172 -13.57 -7.98 7.01
N PHE A 173 -14.15 -8.19 5.83
CA PHE A 173 -13.63 -9.08 4.81
C PHE A 173 -13.69 -8.39 3.45
N ARG A 174 -12.62 -8.49 2.66
CA ARG A 174 -12.51 -7.90 1.34
C ARG A 174 -11.97 -8.91 0.34
N ALA A 175 -12.53 -8.89 -0.86
CA ALA A 175 -11.98 -9.56 -2.04
C ALA A 175 -11.67 -8.50 -3.11
N SER A 176 -10.55 -8.63 -3.77
CA SER A 176 -10.09 -7.72 -4.83
C SER A 176 -9.42 -8.46 -5.97
#